data_9f68f373da435b1993dc033fe4d5b6ca
#
_entry.id   9f68f373da435b1993dc033fe4d5b6ca
#
_cell.length_a   1.000
_cell.length_b   1.000
_cell.length_c   1.000
_cell.angle_alpha   90.00
_cell.angle_beta   90.00
_cell.angle_gamma   90.00
#
_symmetry.space_group_name_H-M   'P 1'
#
loop_
_entity.id
_entity.type
_entity.pdbx_description
1 polymer ?
#
loop_
_entity_poly.entity_id
_entity_poly.type
_entity_poly.pdbx_seq_one_letter_code
_entity_poly.pdbx_strand_id
1 'polypeptide(L)'
;MAATARRTFVLVDGENIDATLGNTVLGRRPEPGERPRWERVIDFARTLWGQEPTGLFFLNASNGHLPGPFVTALQGAGFRPVPLAGSANEKVVDIGIQRTLDALIGRDADVLLCSHDRDFIEQVERLLDAHHRVGIIGFPELVSGAYAALDVPLYDLETEVHAFNSPLPRVRIIPLADFDPEAFLR
;
A
#
# COMPACT_ATOMS: atom_id res chain seq x y z
N MET A 1 12.53 -24.80 20.45
CA MET A 1 11.56 -24.30 19.45
C MET A 1 12.30 -23.25 18.63
N ALA A 2 12.39 -23.41 17.32
CA ALA A 2 12.95 -22.36 16.48
C ALA A 2 12.04 -21.11 16.62
N ALA A 3 12.62 -19.96 16.99
CA ALA A 3 11.90 -18.70 16.95
C ALA A 3 11.39 -18.52 15.51
N THR A 4 10.10 -18.33 15.34
CA THR A 4 9.52 -18.01 14.03
C THR A 4 10.17 -16.70 13.58
N ALA A 5 10.86 -16.73 12.43
CA ALA A 5 11.51 -15.52 11.91
C ALA A 5 10.47 -14.41 11.73
N ARG A 6 10.82 -13.20 12.18
CA ARG A 6 9.97 -12.01 12.02
C ARG A 6 9.61 -11.82 10.54
N ARG A 7 8.37 -11.47 10.25
CA ARG A 7 7.85 -11.36 8.88
C ARG A 7 7.32 -9.97 8.59
N THR A 8 7.39 -9.57 7.34
CA THR A 8 6.75 -8.34 6.87
C THR A 8 5.35 -8.64 6.32
N PHE A 9 4.34 -7.98 6.85
CA PHE A 9 2.99 -8.01 6.28
C PHE A 9 2.76 -6.77 5.43
N VAL A 10 2.38 -6.98 4.18
CA VAL A 10 2.03 -5.92 3.23
C VAL A 10 0.52 -5.90 3.07
N LEU A 11 -0.13 -4.87 3.60
CA LEU A 11 -1.58 -4.70 3.53
C LEU A 11 -1.91 -3.66 2.47
N VAL A 12 -2.73 -4.03 1.48
CA VAL A 12 -3.10 -3.13 0.39
C VAL A 12 -4.58 -2.79 0.45
N ASP A 13 -4.85 -1.50 0.58
CA ASP A 13 -6.14 -0.87 0.37
C ASP A 13 -6.28 -0.54 -1.13
N GLY A 14 -6.69 -1.53 -1.91
CA GLY A 14 -6.68 -1.43 -3.36
C GLY A 14 -7.63 -0.37 -3.91
N GLU A 15 -8.78 -0.16 -3.26
CA GLU A 15 -9.75 0.86 -3.66
C GLU A 15 -9.20 2.27 -3.43
N ASN A 16 -8.55 2.50 -2.30
CA ASN A 16 -7.93 3.79 -1.99
C ASN A 16 -6.79 4.11 -2.97
N ILE A 17 -5.90 3.16 -3.24
CA ILE A 17 -4.80 3.35 -4.19
C ILE A 17 -5.34 3.61 -5.60
N ASP A 18 -6.31 2.83 -6.09
CA ASP A 18 -6.88 3.00 -7.44
C ASP A 18 -7.67 4.32 -7.56
N ALA A 19 -8.44 4.68 -6.54
CA ALA A 19 -9.18 5.93 -6.49
C ALA A 19 -8.25 7.16 -6.47
N THR A 20 -7.19 7.12 -5.68
CA THR A 20 -6.20 8.20 -5.61
C THR A 20 -5.45 8.34 -6.93
N LEU A 21 -5.03 7.22 -7.52
CA LEU A 21 -4.40 7.20 -8.84
C LEU A 21 -5.32 7.79 -9.90
N GLY A 22 -6.58 7.35 -9.97
CA GLY A 22 -7.52 7.82 -10.97
C GLY A 22 -7.96 9.26 -10.74
N ASN A 23 -8.47 9.57 -9.58
CA ASN A 23 -9.13 10.86 -9.32
C ASN A 23 -8.13 12.01 -9.14
N THR A 24 -7.00 11.76 -8.50
CA THR A 24 -6.05 12.82 -8.11
C THR A 24 -4.84 12.88 -9.03
N VAL A 25 -4.24 11.74 -9.35
CA VAL A 25 -3.01 11.70 -10.14
C VAL A 25 -3.29 11.83 -11.64
N LEU A 26 -4.23 11.05 -12.17
CA LEU A 26 -4.52 11.00 -13.60
C LEU A 26 -5.69 11.89 -14.03
N GLY A 27 -6.61 12.22 -13.12
CA GLY A 27 -7.86 12.94 -13.43
C GLY A 27 -8.85 12.14 -14.28
N ARG A 28 -8.66 10.83 -14.39
CA ARG A 28 -9.49 9.87 -15.15
C ARG A 28 -9.28 8.45 -14.63
N ARG A 29 -10.12 7.54 -15.06
CA ARG A 29 -9.94 6.11 -14.72
C ARG A 29 -8.58 5.60 -15.26
N PRO A 30 -7.77 4.92 -14.44
CA PRO A 30 -6.52 4.32 -14.89
C PRO A 30 -6.75 3.22 -15.92
N GLU A 31 -5.93 3.19 -16.95
CA GLU A 31 -5.85 2.03 -17.84
C GLU A 31 -5.10 0.87 -17.15
N PRO A 32 -5.27 -0.37 -17.61
CA PRO A 32 -4.59 -1.52 -17.00
C PRO A 32 -3.06 -1.37 -16.93
N GLY A 33 -2.44 -0.76 -17.94
CA GLY A 33 -1.00 -0.51 -18.00
C GLY A 33 -0.49 0.60 -17.08
N GLU A 34 -1.40 1.44 -16.56
CA GLU A 34 -1.10 2.56 -15.66
C GLU A 34 -1.26 2.18 -14.17
N ARG A 35 -1.71 0.96 -13.88
CA ARG A 35 -1.85 0.49 -12.52
C ARG A 35 -0.54 -0.06 -11.97
N PRO A 36 -0.38 -0.05 -10.62
CA PRO A 36 0.82 -0.59 -10.00
C PRO A 36 1.06 -2.06 -10.36
N ARG A 37 2.30 -2.41 -10.56
CA ARG A 37 2.78 -3.78 -10.64
C ARG A 37 3.01 -4.30 -9.23
N TRP A 38 2.02 -5.00 -8.71
CA TRP A 38 1.98 -5.42 -7.31
C TRP A 38 3.10 -6.37 -6.94
N GLU A 39 3.62 -7.17 -7.89
CA GLU A 39 4.81 -7.99 -7.68
C GLU A 39 6.02 -7.17 -7.23
N ARG A 40 6.15 -5.91 -7.71
CA ARG A 40 7.25 -5.01 -7.33
C ARG A 40 7.09 -4.48 -5.91
N VAL A 41 5.87 -4.36 -5.42
CA VAL A 41 5.60 -4.01 -4.02
C VAL A 41 6.06 -5.14 -3.08
N ILE A 42 5.82 -6.40 -3.45
CA ILE A 42 6.32 -7.56 -2.71
C ILE A 42 7.84 -7.62 -2.73
N ASP A 43 8.47 -7.39 -3.89
CA ASP A 43 9.93 -7.38 -4.01
C ASP A 43 10.57 -6.24 -3.21
N PHE A 44 9.98 -5.06 -3.23
CA PHE A 44 10.38 -3.94 -2.40
C PHE A 44 10.30 -4.30 -0.90
N ALA A 45 9.19 -4.86 -0.46
CA ALA A 45 8.99 -5.28 0.93
C ALA A 45 10.03 -6.30 1.40
N ARG A 46 10.36 -7.27 0.53
CA ARG A 46 11.38 -8.28 0.81
C ARG A 46 12.76 -7.65 1.01
N THR A 47 13.11 -6.68 0.18
CA THR A 47 14.42 -6.03 0.21
C THR A 47 14.55 -5.06 1.37
N LEU A 48 13.47 -4.31 1.68
CA LEU A 48 13.49 -3.20 2.64
C LEU A 48 13.98 -3.62 4.04
N TRP A 49 13.46 -4.73 4.55
CA TRP A 49 13.79 -5.21 5.90
C TRP A 49 14.44 -6.60 5.92
N GLY A 50 14.74 -7.17 4.75
CA GLY A 50 15.36 -8.50 4.64
C GLY A 50 14.48 -9.62 5.22
N GLN A 51 13.17 -9.47 5.16
CA GLN A 51 12.19 -10.41 5.72
C GLN A 51 11.32 -10.99 4.60
N GLU A 52 10.79 -12.21 4.80
CA GLU A 52 9.83 -12.77 3.86
C GLU A 52 8.48 -12.05 3.97
N PRO A 53 8.00 -11.44 2.88
CA PRO A 53 6.74 -10.71 2.89
C PRO A 53 5.53 -11.65 2.78
N THR A 54 4.45 -11.25 3.45
CA THR A 54 3.11 -11.80 3.27
C THR A 54 2.20 -10.69 2.79
N GLY A 55 1.80 -10.72 1.53
CA GLY A 55 0.90 -9.73 0.94
C GLY A 55 -0.56 -10.09 1.19
N LEU A 56 -1.34 -9.10 1.65
CA LEU A 56 -2.80 -9.17 1.79
C LEU A 56 -3.41 -8.04 0.98
N PHE A 57 -4.25 -8.38 0.01
CA PHE A 57 -4.91 -7.40 -0.85
C PHE A 57 -6.41 -7.40 -0.56
N PHE A 58 -6.89 -6.31 0.04
CA PHE A 58 -8.28 -6.19 0.49
C PHE A 58 -9.17 -5.72 -0.64
N LEU A 59 -10.31 -6.38 -0.81
CA LEU A 59 -11.29 -6.12 -1.86
C LEU A 59 -12.69 -6.04 -1.26
N ASN A 60 -13.47 -5.08 -1.71
CA ASN A 60 -14.91 -5.05 -1.42
C ASN A 60 -15.64 -5.98 -2.37
N ALA A 61 -16.23 -7.03 -1.84
CA ALA A 61 -17.03 -8.02 -2.55
C ALA A 61 -18.52 -8.01 -2.12
N SER A 62 -18.99 -6.90 -1.55
CA SER A 62 -20.37 -6.78 -1.05
C SER A 62 -21.43 -6.93 -2.15
N ASN A 63 -21.07 -6.70 -3.41
CA ASN A 63 -21.91 -6.94 -4.58
C ASN A 63 -21.98 -8.42 -5.01
N GLY A 64 -21.26 -9.31 -4.33
CA GLY A 64 -21.20 -10.74 -4.66
C GLY A 64 -20.32 -11.10 -5.86
N HIS A 65 -19.58 -10.13 -6.43
CA HIS A 65 -18.74 -10.35 -7.60
C HIS A 65 -17.25 -10.21 -7.26
N LEU A 66 -16.45 -11.16 -7.76
CA LEU A 66 -14.99 -11.10 -7.73
C LEU A 66 -14.47 -10.97 -9.16
N PRO A 67 -13.61 -9.99 -9.45
CA PRO A 67 -12.95 -9.87 -10.75
C PRO A 67 -11.91 -10.97 -10.92
N GLY A 68 -12.32 -12.15 -11.42
CA GLY A 68 -11.50 -13.37 -11.48
C GLY A 68 -10.10 -13.18 -12.07
N PRO A 69 -9.95 -12.52 -13.25
CA PRO A 69 -8.63 -12.25 -13.82
C PRO A 69 -7.73 -11.42 -12.90
N PHE A 70 -8.29 -10.44 -12.21
CA PHE A 70 -7.55 -9.61 -11.26
C PHE A 70 -7.13 -10.40 -10.02
N VAL A 71 -8.03 -11.22 -9.46
CA VAL A 71 -7.72 -12.12 -8.35
C VAL A 71 -6.58 -13.08 -8.71
N THR A 72 -6.62 -13.67 -9.90
CA THR A 72 -5.55 -14.55 -10.39
C THR A 72 -4.23 -13.79 -10.53
N ALA A 73 -4.25 -12.57 -11.05
CA ALA A 73 -3.06 -11.73 -11.17
C ALA A 73 -2.47 -11.39 -9.80
N LEU A 74 -3.29 -11.07 -8.80
CA LEU A 74 -2.84 -10.82 -7.44
C LEU A 74 -2.14 -12.03 -6.81
N GLN A 75 -2.72 -13.22 -6.99
CA GLN A 75 -2.11 -14.47 -6.51
C GLN A 75 -0.76 -14.72 -7.18
N GLY A 76 -0.67 -14.48 -8.49
CA GLY A 76 0.59 -14.57 -9.25
C GLY A 76 1.63 -13.54 -8.78
N ALA A 77 1.21 -12.38 -8.29
CA ALA A 77 2.07 -11.34 -7.73
C ALA A 77 2.49 -11.60 -6.26
N GLY A 78 2.07 -12.70 -5.66
CA GLY A 78 2.42 -13.05 -4.27
C GLY A 78 1.47 -12.53 -3.21
N PHE A 79 0.29 -12.04 -3.59
CA PHE A 79 -0.73 -11.59 -2.65
C PHE A 79 -1.78 -12.68 -2.38
N ARG A 80 -2.32 -12.65 -1.18
CA ARG A 80 -3.57 -13.32 -0.82
C ARG A 80 -4.70 -12.31 -0.97
N PRO A 81 -5.63 -12.51 -1.90
CA PRO A 81 -6.83 -11.69 -1.96
C PRO A 81 -7.68 -11.90 -0.70
N VAL A 82 -8.17 -10.80 -0.15
CA VAL A 82 -9.05 -10.78 1.04
C VAL A 82 -10.37 -10.12 0.62
N PRO A 83 -11.28 -10.85 -0.03
CA PRO A 83 -12.57 -10.32 -0.43
C PRO A 83 -13.50 -10.28 0.78
N LEU A 84 -14.01 -9.09 1.10
CA LEU A 84 -14.89 -8.85 2.22
C LEU A 84 -16.26 -8.38 1.74
N ALA A 85 -17.30 -8.84 2.40
CA ALA A 85 -18.67 -8.42 2.14
C ALA A 85 -19.31 -7.90 3.43
N GLY A 86 -20.14 -6.88 3.28
CA GLY A 86 -20.91 -6.27 4.37
C GLY A 86 -22.14 -5.55 3.82
N SER A 87 -22.77 -4.72 4.64
CA SER A 87 -23.91 -3.92 4.23
C SER A 87 -23.51 -2.79 3.26
N ALA A 88 -24.48 -2.22 2.57
CA ALA A 88 -24.26 -1.22 1.51
C ALA A 88 -23.48 0.03 1.97
N ASN A 89 -23.59 0.38 3.25
CA ASN A 89 -22.95 1.57 3.82
C ASN A 89 -21.71 1.24 4.66
N GLU A 90 -21.28 0.00 4.67
CA GLU A 90 -20.17 -0.47 5.50
C GLU A 90 -18.85 -0.35 4.75
N LYS A 91 -17.87 0.29 5.39
CA LYS A 91 -16.50 0.38 4.86
C LYS A 91 -15.74 -0.92 5.13
N VAL A 92 -16.12 -2.00 4.44
CA VAL A 92 -15.63 -3.35 4.73
C VAL A 92 -14.13 -3.49 4.59
N VAL A 93 -13.51 -2.80 3.64
CA VAL A 93 -12.05 -2.83 3.41
C VAL A 93 -11.34 -2.15 4.57
N ASP A 94 -11.77 -0.94 4.96
CA ASP A 94 -11.18 -0.20 6.08
C ASP A 94 -11.27 -1.02 7.38
N ILE A 95 -12.44 -1.56 7.68
CA ILE A 95 -12.66 -2.40 8.87
C ILE A 95 -11.78 -3.66 8.81
N GLY A 96 -11.67 -4.30 7.66
CA GLY A 96 -10.83 -5.48 7.46
C GLY A 96 -9.37 -5.19 7.71
N ILE A 97 -8.86 -4.08 7.20
CA ILE A 97 -7.48 -3.63 7.42
C ILE A 97 -7.26 -3.30 8.88
N GLN A 98 -8.14 -2.51 9.52
CA GLN A 98 -8.05 -2.17 10.94
C GLN A 98 -7.96 -3.41 11.83
N ARG A 99 -8.87 -4.38 11.63
CA ARG A 99 -8.87 -5.65 12.37
C ARG A 99 -7.59 -6.46 12.14
N THR A 100 -7.04 -6.42 10.94
CA THR A 100 -5.78 -7.12 10.61
C THR A 100 -4.60 -6.45 11.30
N LEU A 101 -4.52 -5.12 11.28
CA LEU A 101 -3.48 -4.36 11.99
C LEU A 101 -3.53 -4.65 13.49
N ASP A 102 -4.72 -4.65 14.10
CA ASP A 102 -4.92 -5.01 15.51
C ASP A 102 -4.46 -6.43 15.83
N ALA A 103 -4.75 -7.38 14.94
CA ALA A 103 -4.34 -8.78 15.12
C ALA A 103 -2.83 -8.99 14.96
N LEU A 104 -2.12 -8.06 14.31
CA LEU A 104 -0.66 -8.12 14.15
C LEU A 104 0.09 -7.63 15.39
N ILE A 105 -0.52 -6.85 16.28
CA ILE A 105 0.11 -6.31 17.50
C ILE A 105 0.71 -7.45 18.36
N GLY A 106 0.03 -8.59 18.46
CA GLY A 106 0.49 -9.74 19.24
C GLY A 106 1.39 -10.73 18.48
N ARG A 107 1.87 -10.36 17.29
CA ARG A 107 2.68 -11.26 16.42
C ARG A 107 4.09 -10.72 16.24
N ASP A 108 5.03 -11.60 15.91
CA ASP A 108 6.39 -11.22 15.53
C ASP A 108 6.40 -10.78 14.06
N ALA A 109 5.99 -9.55 13.81
CA ALA A 109 5.72 -9.01 12.49
C ALA A 109 6.09 -7.52 12.38
N ASP A 110 6.38 -7.08 11.17
CA ASP A 110 6.47 -5.68 10.77
C ASP A 110 5.43 -5.42 9.66
N VAL A 111 5.05 -4.17 9.43
CA VAL A 111 3.90 -3.84 8.58
C VAL A 111 4.26 -2.78 7.54
N LEU A 112 3.91 -3.05 6.28
CA LEU A 112 3.83 -2.06 5.22
C LEU A 112 2.36 -1.88 4.82
N LEU A 113 1.85 -0.67 4.99
CA LEU A 113 0.47 -0.32 4.66
C LEU A 113 0.44 0.50 3.36
N CYS A 114 -0.20 -0.04 2.33
CA CYS A 114 -0.42 0.66 1.07
C CYS A 114 -1.80 1.35 1.11
N SER A 115 -1.83 2.58 1.58
CA SER A 115 -3.02 3.44 1.61
C SER A 115 -2.63 4.90 1.87
N HIS A 116 -3.49 5.83 1.45
CA HIS A 116 -3.35 7.27 1.72
C HIS A 116 -4.25 7.71 2.89
N ASP A 117 -5.13 6.83 3.35
CA ASP A 117 -6.17 7.16 4.31
C ASP A 117 -5.63 7.28 5.74
N ARG A 118 -6.18 8.24 6.48
CA ARG A 118 -5.89 8.45 7.89
C ARG A 118 -6.65 7.50 8.84
N ASP A 119 -7.61 6.75 8.33
CA ASP A 119 -8.49 5.91 9.14
C ASP A 119 -7.74 4.77 9.86
N PHE A 120 -6.45 4.58 9.58
CA PHE A 120 -5.58 3.56 10.20
C PHE A 120 -4.60 4.12 11.24
N ILE A 121 -4.61 5.41 11.51
CA ILE A 121 -3.64 6.08 12.41
C ILE A 121 -3.61 5.43 13.79
N GLU A 122 -4.78 5.17 14.39
CA GLU A 122 -4.87 4.57 15.72
C GLU A 122 -4.22 3.18 15.78
N GLN A 123 -4.41 2.35 14.76
CA GLN A 123 -3.80 1.01 14.67
C GLN A 123 -2.29 1.12 14.47
N VAL A 124 -1.84 2.07 13.66
CA VAL A 124 -0.42 2.31 13.42
C VAL A 124 0.27 2.76 14.71
N GLU A 125 -0.32 3.70 15.46
CA GLU A 125 0.19 4.11 16.78
C GLU A 125 0.38 2.90 17.71
N ARG A 126 -0.64 2.06 17.83
CA ARG A 126 -0.58 0.86 18.68
C ARG A 126 0.50 -0.14 18.25
N LEU A 127 0.72 -0.29 16.94
CA LEU A 127 1.81 -1.13 16.42
C LEU A 127 3.18 -0.56 16.77
N LEU A 128 3.36 0.77 16.63
CA LEU A 128 4.62 1.45 17.01
C LEU A 128 4.89 1.32 18.51
N ASP A 129 3.88 1.51 19.36
CA ASP A 129 3.97 1.35 20.81
C ASP A 129 4.35 -0.08 21.21
N ALA A 130 3.92 -1.07 20.42
CA ALA A 130 4.28 -2.48 20.57
C ALA A 130 5.62 -2.84 19.88
N HIS A 131 6.40 -1.84 19.46
CA HIS A 131 7.75 -1.99 18.85
C HIS A 131 7.76 -2.73 17.51
N HIS A 132 6.68 -2.67 16.73
CA HIS A 132 6.68 -3.07 15.32
C HIS A 132 7.27 -1.96 14.45
N ARG A 133 7.98 -2.32 13.38
CA ARG A 133 8.28 -1.38 12.31
C ARG A 133 7.04 -1.23 11.44
N VAL A 134 6.68 0.00 11.14
CA VAL A 134 5.56 0.33 10.25
C VAL A 134 6.08 1.30 9.18
N GLY A 135 5.68 1.09 7.94
CA GLY A 135 5.91 2.00 6.83
C GLY A 135 4.66 2.17 6.00
N ILE A 136 4.49 3.33 5.40
CA ILE A 136 3.39 3.65 4.49
C ILE A 136 3.90 3.65 3.06
N ILE A 137 3.19 2.99 2.15
CA ILE A 137 3.47 3.00 0.72
C ILE A 137 2.34 3.73 0.00
N GLY A 138 2.67 4.69 -0.83
CA GLY A 138 1.69 5.45 -1.59
C GLY A 138 2.32 6.54 -2.43
N PHE A 139 1.55 7.60 -2.70
CA PHE A 139 2.06 8.86 -3.24
C PHE A 139 2.26 9.80 -2.05
N PRO A 140 3.51 10.11 -1.64
CA PRO A 140 3.80 10.80 -0.38
C PRO A 140 3.06 12.13 -0.22
N GLU A 141 2.89 12.87 -1.31
CA GLU A 141 2.17 14.16 -1.33
C GLU A 141 0.65 14.02 -1.09
N LEU A 142 0.11 12.81 -1.20
CA LEU A 142 -1.32 12.50 -1.05
C LEU A 142 -1.62 11.68 0.22
N VAL A 143 -0.58 11.18 0.89
CA VAL A 143 -0.73 10.50 2.18
C VAL A 143 -1.15 11.51 3.24
N SER A 144 -2.06 11.11 4.13
CA SER A 144 -2.49 11.98 5.23
C SER A 144 -1.30 12.47 6.06
N GLY A 145 -1.23 13.79 6.28
CA GLY A 145 -0.19 14.42 7.10
C GLY A 145 -0.17 13.93 8.56
N ALA A 146 -1.21 13.25 9.02
CA ALA A 146 -1.25 12.65 10.35
C ALA A 146 -0.17 11.58 10.56
N TYR A 147 0.26 10.89 9.50
CA TYR A 147 1.37 9.93 9.58
C TYR A 147 2.72 10.59 9.83
N ALA A 148 2.91 11.83 9.38
CA ALA A 148 4.14 12.57 9.64
C ALA A 148 4.36 12.84 11.14
N ALA A 149 3.28 12.99 11.91
CA ALA A 149 3.35 13.17 13.36
C ALA A 149 3.80 11.90 14.11
N LEU A 150 3.70 10.73 13.47
CA LEU A 150 4.11 9.44 14.02
C LEU A 150 5.54 9.04 13.65
N ASP A 151 6.24 9.88 12.89
CA ASP A 151 7.59 9.58 12.35
C ASP A 151 7.66 8.25 11.55
N VAL A 152 6.56 7.92 10.85
CA VAL A 152 6.47 6.71 10.04
C VAL A 152 7.06 7.00 8.66
N PRO A 153 7.98 6.17 8.15
CA PRO A 153 8.54 6.35 6.81
C PRO A 153 7.47 6.19 5.74
N LEU A 154 7.51 7.10 4.75
CA LEU A 154 6.66 7.08 3.56
C LEU A 154 7.49 6.65 2.37
N TYR A 155 7.07 5.61 1.67
CA TYR A 155 7.73 5.07 0.49
C TYR A 155 6.91 5.39 -0.77
N ASP A 156 7.54 6.06 -1.72
CA ASP A 156 6.90 6.48 -2.97
C ASP A 156 6.71 5.29 -3.93
N LEU A 157 5.45 5.04 -4.33
CA LEU A 157 5.10 4.01 -5.31
C LEU A 157 5.83 4.17 -6.65
N GLU A 158 6.11 5.41 -7.08
CA GLU A 158 6.79 5.66 -8.35
C GLU A 158 8.31 5.56 -8.24
N THR A 159 8.91 6.30 -7.30
CA THR A 159 10.36 6.56 -7.31
C THR A 159 11.15 5.63 -6.41
N GLU A 160 10.54 5.02 -5.40
CA GLU A 160 11.21 4.07 -4.50
C GLU A 160 10.80 2.64 -4.76
N VAL A 161 9.48 2.38 -4.86
CA VAL A 161 8.95 1.04 -5.14
C VAL A 161 9.08 0.70 -6.63
N HIS A 162 9.14 1.69 -7.51
CA HIS A 162 9.14 1.54 -8.97
C HIS A 162 7.96 0.70 -9.47
N ALA A 163 6.78 0.91 -8.89
CA ALA A 163 5.61 0.08 -9.13
C ALA A 163 5.01 0.23 -10.54
N PHE A 164 5.41 1.23 -11.32
CA PHE A 164 4.84 1.51 -12.64
C PHE A 164 5.81 1.18 -13.77
N ASN A 165 5.25 0.75 -14.92
CA ASN A 165 6.05 0.44 -16.11
C ASN A 165 6.59 1.69 -16.82
N SER A 166 5.87 2.80 -16.68
CA SER A 166 6.22 4.10 -17.27
C SER A 166 5.95 5.20 -16.25
N PRO A 167 6.66 6.34 -16.34
CA PRO A 167 6.33 7.51 -15.52
C PRO A 167 4.86 7.88 -15.70
N LEU A 168 4.18 8.20 -14.61
CA LEU A 168 2.79 8.63 -14.65
C LEU A 168 2.69 10.01 -15.33
N PRO A 169 1.66 10.25 -16.16
CA PRO A 169 1.49 11.49 -16.91
C PRO A 169 1.00 12.63 -16.01
N ARG A 170 1.85 13.05 -15.08
CA ARG A 170 1.56 14.15 -14.14
C ARG A 170 2.77 15.05 -13.94
N VAL A 171 2.49 16.30 -13.62
CA VAL A 171 3.52 17.27 -13.23
C VAL A 171 3.72 17.19 -11.72
N ARG A 172 4.96 17.07 -11.29
CA ARG A 172 5.36 17.09 -9.87
C ARG A 172 6.09 18.38 -9.52
N ILE A 173 5.89 18.85 -8.30
CA ILE A 173 6.75 19.87 -7.72
C ILE A 173 8.05 19.18 -7.31
N ILE A 174 9.17 19.65 -7.87
CA ILE A 174 10.50 19.11 -7.58
C ILE A 174 11.16 20.03 -6.55
N PRO A 175 11.57 19.51 -5.39
CA PRO A 175 12.41 20.28 -4.47
C PRO A 175 13.68 20.75 -5.18
N LEU A 176 14.08 21.98 -4.98
CA LEU A 176 15.26 22.53 -5.66
C LEU A 176 16.53 21.72 -5.42
N ALA A 177 16.64 21.12 -4.23
CA ALA A 177 17.78 20.25 -3.87
C ALA A 177 17.84 18.95 -4.72
N ASP A 178 16.68 18.50 -5.24
CA ASP A 178 16.58 17.27 -6.04
C ASP A 178 16.47 17.57 -7.55
N PHE A 179 16.56 18.85 -7.94
CA PHE A 179 16.42 19.26 -9.33
C PHE A 179 17.66 18.87 -10.15
N ASP A 180 17.45 17.96 -11.10
CA ASP A 180 18.44 17.61 -12.14
C ASP A 180 17.98 18.17 -13.49
N PRO A 181 18.65 19.21 -14.02
CA PRO A 181 18.29 19.78 -15.32
C PRO A 181 18.44 18.79 -16.47
N GLU A 182 19.38 17.84 -16.41
CA GLU A 182 19.60 16.87 -17.46
C GLU A 182 18.38 15.95 -17.70
N ALA A 183 17.55 15.75 -16.67
CA ALA A 183 16.31 14.99 -16.81
C ALA A 183 15.28 15.67 -17.74
N PHE A 184 15.41 17.00 -17.95
CA PHE A 184 14.51 17.81 -18.78
C PHE A 184 15.08 18.16 -20.16
N LEU A 185 16.36 17.84 -20.40
CA LEU A 185 17.07 18.21 -21.63
C LEU A 185 17.24 17.01 -22.58
N ARG A 186 16.59 15.89 -22.30
CA ARG A 186 16.63 14.67 -23.12
C ARG A 186 15.57 14.65 -24.20
#